data_d292d44f0d3ab1c4a4359a794afe7cd8
#
_entry.id   d292d44f0d3ab1c4a4359a794afe7cd8
#
_cell.length_a   1.000
_cell.length_b   1.000
_cell.length_c   1.000
_cell.angle_alpha   90.00
_cell.angle_beta   90.00
_cell.angle_gamma   90.00
#
_symmetry.space_group_name_H-M   'P 1'
#
loop_
_entity.id
_entity.type
_entity.pdbx_description
1 polymer ?
#
loop_
_entity_poly.entity_id
_entity_poly.type
_entity_poly.pdbx_seq_one_letter_code
_entity_poly.pdbx_strand_id
1 'polypeptide(L)'
;MSLLRPWLPAMLAATACLSLPGPLRAATPPGPLPPQLHGLEAALNSETPGALSAVLESSPALAPASFESRRRLLRERFPDARWQVLPGPTLSDGRGSVTLRVSGSRSDGPFAYRLVAEQVLALGASGSRFSAQEVIKESSMLRSGKGDLKVSVLIPDAVLTGQRYDVDVVFDEPLNGAVAAGGIAAVTPAQVAALESPEMRLSALGGGGLFKNVQAPDQPGGQTWAVLLIHPDGIVSASKRVRVVSTPAALKL
;
A
#
# COMPACT_ATOMS: atom_id res chain seq x y z
N MET A 1 -28.68 -13.72 -7.52
CA MET A 1 -27.54 -13.36 -8.36
C MET A 1 -26.81 -12.22 -7.64
N SER A 2 -25.97 -12.60 -6.69
CA SER A 2 -25.11 -11.67 -5.93
C SER A 2 -23.70 -11.76 -6.52
N LEU A 3 -23.51 -11.07 -7.65
CA LEU A 3 -22.28 -11.13 -8.43
C LEU A 3 -21.39 -9.96 -8.07
N LEU A 4 -20.15 -10.28 -7.69
CA LEU A 4 -19.00 -9.40 -7.66
C LEU A 4 -19.06 -8.26 -6.61
N ARG A 5 -18.95 -8.60 -5.34
CA ARG A 5 -18.30 -7.68 -4.41
C ARG A 5 -16.89 -7.43 -4.96
N PRO A 6 -16.54 -6.18 -5.32
CA PRO A 6 -15.22 -5.87 -5.87
C PRO A 6 -14.15 -6.22 -4.83
N TRP A 7 -13.26 -7.06 -5.26
CA TRP A 7 -12.18 -7.63 -4.47
C TRP A 7 -10.94 -6.75 -4.62
N LEU A 8 -10.95 -5.59 -3.98
CA LEU A 8 -9.72 -4.87 -3.77
C LEU A 8 -8.98 -5.51 -2.59
N PRO A 9 -7.67 -5.75 -2.73
CA PRO A 9 -6.87 -6.18 -1.59
C PRO A 9 -7.05 -5.17 -0.48
N ALA A 10 -7.23 -5.65 0.74
CA ALA A 10 -7.28 -4.79 1.90
C ALA A 10 -6.04 -3.92 1.89
N MET A 11 -6.22 -2.63 1.61
CA MET A 11 -5.13 -1.68 1.63
C MET A 11 -4.48 -1.72 3.00
N LEU A 12 -3.17 -1.89 3.03
CA LEU A 12 -2.34 -1.59 4.18
C LEU A 12 -2.23 -0.05 4.29
N ALA A 13 -3.36 0.65 4.30
CA ALA A 13 -3.35 2.09 4.39
C ALA A 13 -3.01 2.51 5.82
N ALA A 14 -1.91 3.19 5.97
CA ALA A 14 -1.57 3.89 7.19
C ALA A 14 -2.47 5.11 7.34
N THR A 15 -2.94 5.34 8.53
CA THR A 15 -3.70 6.55 8.89
C THR A 15 -2.83 7.79 8.67
N ALA A 16 -3.24 8.66 7.76
CA ALA A 16 -2.61 9.97 7.61
C ALA A 16 -2.93 10.81 8.85
N CYS A 17 -2.01 10.90 9.80
CA CYS A 17 -2.05 11.93 10.82
C CYS A 17 -1.48 13.22 10.22
N LEU A 18 -2.25 14.29 10.29
CA LEU A 18 -1.82 15.66 10.02
C LEU A 18 -0.69 16.02 10.99
N SER A 19 0.54 16.03 10.49
CA SER A 19 1.70 16.51 11.26
C SER A 19 1.83 18.01 11.04
N LEU A 20 1.61 18.80 12.08
CA LEU A 20 1.99 20.20 12.13
C LEU A 20 3.53 20.31 12.16
N PRO A 21 4.16 21.19 11.37
CA PRO A 21 5.59 21.33 11.37
C PRO A 21 6.04 22.14 12.59
N GLY A 22 6.75 21.51 13.51
CA GLY A 22 7.52 22.16 14.55
C GLY A 22 9.01 22.07 14.24
N PRO A 23 9.80 23.17 14.32
CA PRO A 23 11.22 23.12 14.04
C PRO A 23 12.00 22.68 15.28
N LEU A 24 12.29 21.41 15.39
CA LEU A 24 13.33 20.90 16.29
C LEU A 24 14.25 20.00 15.50
N ARG A 25 15.43 20.53 15.21
CA ARG A 25 16.56 19.78 14.68
C ARG A 25 17.07 18.83 15.77
N ALA A 26 16.30 17.79 16.06
CA ALA A 26 16.76 16.67 16.86
C ALA A 26 17.71 15.83 16.00
N ALA A 27 18.79 15.35 16.62
CA ALA A 27 19.69 14.39 16.00
C ALA A 27 18.85 13.28 15.34
N THR A 28 19.14 12.99 14.09
CA THR A 28 18.44 11.97 13.32
C THR A 28 18.50 10.65 14.10
N PRO A 29 17.38 10.09 14.56
CA PRO A 29 17.44 8.84 15.31
C PRO A 29 18.00 7.75 14.39
N PRO A 30 18.92 6.90 14.91
CA PRO A 30 19.40 5.76 14.15
C PRO A 30 18.22 4.91 13.70
N GLY A 31 18.33 4.29 12.53
CA GLY A 31 17.29 3.38 12.03
C GLY A 31 17.02 2.23 13.01
N PRO A 32 15.89 1.54 12.87
CA PRO A 32 15.53 0.43 13.74
C PRO A 32 16.63 -0.63 13.78
N LEU A 33 16.92 -1.13 14.99
CA LEU A 33 17.91 -2.18 15.16
C LEU A 33 17.41 -3.54 14.70
N PRO A 34 18.26 -4.44 14.20
CA PRO A 34 17.85 -5.77 13.76
C PRO A 34 16.95 -6.53 14.74
N PRO A 35 17.20 -6.55 16.08
CA PRO A 35 16.28 -7.18 17.02
C PRO A 35 14.88 -6.59 17.05
N GLN A 36 14.73 -5.26 16.84
CA GLN A 36 13.42 -4.61 16.77
C GLN A 36 12.66 -5.03 15.51
N LEU A 37 13.36 -5.17 14.36
CA LEU A 37 12.77 -5.65 13.11
C LEU A 37 12.27 -7.09 13.25
N HIS A 38 13.08 -7.98 13.82
CA HIS A 38 12.68 -9.37 14.10
C HIS A 38 11.50 -9.44 15.07
N GLY A 39 11.48 -8.59 16.11
CA GLY A 39 10.36 -8.50 17.04
C GLY A 39 9.06 -8.06 16.35
N LEU A 40 9.14 -7.07 15.45
CA LEU A 40 7.99 -6.62 14.69
C LEU A 40 7.49 -7.71 13.72
N GLU A 41 8.42 -8.40 13.02
CA GLU A 41 8.06 -9.50 12.12
C GLU A 41 7.38 -10.65 12.89
N ALA A 42 7.94 -11.05 14.02
CA ALA A 42 7.36 -12.07 14.88
C ALA A 42 5.96 -11.68 15.37
N ALA A 43 5.76 -10.42 15.79
CA ALA A 43 4.47 -9.93 16.24
C ALA A 43 3.43 -9.88 15.11
N LEU A 44 3.82 -9.47 13.91
CA LEU A 44 2.95 -9.45 12.72
C LEU A 44 2.52 -10.87 12.29
N ASN A 45 3.40 -11.85 12.43
CA ASN A 45 3.12 -13.25 12.09
C ASN A 45 2.50 -14.04 13.25
N SER A 46 2.48 -13.51 14.47
CA SER A 46 1.90 -14.16 15.64
C SER A 46 0.38 -14.27 15.54
N GLU A 47 -0.19 -15.33 16.08
CA GLU A 47 -1.63 -15.47 16.30
C GLU A 47 -2.07 -14.98 17.68
N THR A 48 -1.10 -14.68 18.54
CA THR A 48 -1.36 -14.25 19.91
C THR A 48 -2.02 -12.86 19.90
N PRO A 49 -3.18 -12.70 20.53
CA PRO A 49 -3.81 -11.40 20.70
C PRO A 49 -2.89 -10.43 21.42
N GLY A 50 -2.80 -9.20 20.92
CA GLY A 50 -1.96 -8.17 21.56
C GLY A 50 -0.46 -8.26 21.28
N ALA A 51 0.01 -9.21 20.46
CA ALA A 51 1.43 -9.31 20.12
C ALA A 51 1.99 -8.01 19.55
N LEU A 52 1.21 -7.29 18.74
CA LEU A 52 1.60 -5.99 18.21
C LEU A 52 1.73 -4.92 19.30
N SER A 53 0.91 -4.96 20.34
CA SER A 53 1.01 -4.00 21.45
C SER A 53 2.28 -4.16 22.28
N ALA A 54 2.96 -5.31 22.21
CA ALA A 54 4.25 -5.52 22.84
C ALA A 54 5.39 -4.76 22.13
N VAL A 55 5.29 -4.57 20.83
CA VAL A 55 6.33 -3.96 19.99
C VAL A 55 5.95 -2.55 19.47
N LEU A 56 4.66 -2.19 19.49
CA LEU A 56 4.17 -0.89 19.11
C LEU A 56 3.67 -0.13 20.33
N GLU A 57 4.03 1.14 20.42
CA GLU A 57 3.52 2.07 21.43
C GLU A 57 2.28 2.77 20.87
N SER A 58 1.22 2.85 21.67
CA SER A 58 0.01 3.58 21.26
C SER A 58 0.28 5.07 21.25
N SER A 59 0.17 5.69 20.08
CA SER A 59 0.33 7.13 19.87
C SER A 59 -0.63 7.60 18.78
N PRO A 60 -0.86 8.92 18.63
CA PRO A 60 -1.65 9.46 17.52
C PRO A 60 -1.11 9.07 16.12
N ALA A 61 0.21 8.88 16.01
CA ALA A 61 0.87 8.49 14.76
C ALA A 61 0.95 6.97 14.56
N LEU A 62 0.68 6.17 15.60
CA LEU A 62 0.82 4.72 15.58
C LEU A 62 -0.22 4.07 16.48
N ALA A 63 -1.27 3.51 15.88
CA ALA A 63 -2.37 2.88 16.60
C ALA A 63 -2.31 1.35 16.46
N PRO A 64 -1.81 0.59 17.47
CA PRO A 64 -1.69 -0.87 17.40
C PRO A 64 -3.00 -1.57 17.04
N ALA A 65 -4.15 -1.06 17.52
CA ALA A 65 -5.47 -1.61 17.21
C ALA A 65 -5.81 -1.53 15.71
N SER A 66 -5.37 -0.48 15.02
CA SER A 66 -5.59 -0.35 13.56
C SER A 66 -4.76 -1.37 12.79
N PHE A 67 -3.51 -1.63 13.22
CA PHE A 67 -2.67 -2.68 12.64
C PHE A 67 -3.30 -4.06 12.86
N GLU A 68 -3.78 -4.32 14.07
CA GLU A 68 -4.42 -5.59 14.42
C GLU A 68 -5.67 -5.84 13.56
N SER A 69 -6.52 -4.84 13.39
CA SER A 69 -7.72 -4.94 12.55
C SER A 69 -7.39 -5.24 11.09
N ARG A 70 -6.37 -4.58 10.55
CA ARG A 70 -5.90 -4.81 9.17
C ARG A 70 -5.28 -6.19 9.00
N ARG A 71 -4.42 -6.59 9.96
CA ARG A 71 -3.81 -7.92 9.98
C ARG A 71 -4.87 -9.01 10.01
N ARG A 72 -5.88 -8.88 10.88
CA ARG A 72 -6.99 -9.82 10.99
C ARG A 72 -7.76 -9.91 9.67
N LEU A 73 -8.19 -8.78 9.11
CA LEU A 73 -8.91 -8.76 7.84
C LEU A 73 -8.11 -9.39 6.69
N LEU A 74 -6.80 -9.17 6.68
CA LEU A 74 -5.93 -9.76 5.67
C LEU A 74 -5.83 -11.28 5.83
N ARG A 75 -5.70 -11.79 7.06
CA ARG A 75 -5.68 -13.23 7.33
C ARG A 75 -7.02 -13.92 7.08
N GLU A 76 -8.13 -13.24 7.33
CA GLU A 76 -9.45 -13.74 6.97
C GLU A 76 -9.58 -13.95 5.45
N ARG A 77 -8.93 -13.09 4.66
CA ARG A 77 -8.94 -13.20 3.19
C ARG A 77 -7.86 -14.10 2.63
N PHE A 78 -6.70 -14.13 3.26
CA PHE A 78 -5.51 -14.90 2.90
C PHE A 78 -4.97 -15.61 4.14
N PRO A 79 -5.46 -16.83 4.46
CA PRO A 79 -5.07 -17.55 5.67
C PRO A 79 -3.57 -17.85 5.76
N ASP A 80 -2.90 -17.94 4.61
CA ASP A 80 -1.45 -18.16 4.50
C ASP A 80 -0.62 -16.86 4.51
N ALA A 81 -1.25 -15.70 4.77
CA ALA A 81 -0.57 -14.42 4.76
C ALA A 81 0.68 -14.41 5.66
N ARG A 82 1.81 -13.95 5.09
CA ARG A 82 3.11 -13.84 5.75
C ARG A 82 3.66 -12.44 5.60
N TRP A 83 4.15 -11.91 6.72
CA TRP A 83 4.84 -10.62 6.78
C TRP A 83 6.34 -10.84 6.87
N GLN A 84 7.08 -10.03 6.13
CA GLN A 84 8.53 -9.91 6.22
C GLN A 84 8.85 -8.47 6.57
N VAL A 85 9.78 -8.28 7.50
CA VAL A 85 10.26 -6.97 7.94
C VAL A 85 11.74 -6.87 7.65
N LEU A 86 12.08 -6.05 6.69
CA LEU A 86 13.45 -5.91 6.19
C LEU A 86 13.95 -4.47 6.45
N PRO A 87 15.27 -4.27 6.62
CA PRO A 87 15.83 -2.93 6.53
C PRO A 87 15.44 -2.29 5.19
N GLY A 88 14.94 -1.06 5.26
CA GLY A 88 14.62 -0.28 4.08
C GLY A 88 15.79 0.62 3.65
N PRO A 89 15.62 1.41 2.58
CA PRO A 89 16.61 2.37 2.14
C PRO A 89 16.79 3.48 3.20
N THR A 90 18.00 4.05 3.25
CA THR A 90 18.21 5.29 4.01
C THR A 90 17.50 6.43 3.28
N LEU A 91 16.70 7.18 4.00
CA LEU A 91 15.95 8.31 3.44
C LEU A 91 16.87 9.49 3.17
N SER A 92 16.44 10.41 2.30
CA SER A 92 17.23 11.60 1.92
C SER A 92 17.54 12.54 3.10
N ASP A 93 16.76 12.46 4.19
CA ASP A 93 16.99 13.19 5.44
C ASP A 93 17.91 12.43 6.43
N GLY A 94 18.46 11.28 6.03
CA GLY A 94 19.35 10.43 6.81
C GLY A 94 18.65 9.45 7.74
N ARG A 95 17.33 9.49 7.86
CA ARG A 95 16.59 8.49 8.67
C ARG A 95 16.67 7.10 8.03
N GLY A 96 16.76 6.08 8.88
CA GLY A 96 16.56 4.70 8.45
C GLY A 96 15.09 4.43 8.16
N SER A 97 14.83 3.55 7.22
CA SER A 97 13.49 3.05 6.95
C SER A 97 13.39 1.53 7.09
N VAL A 98 12.16 1.04 7.07
CA VAL A 98 11.82 -0.38 7.15
C VAL A 98 10.95 -0.72 5.94
N THR A 99 11.26 -1.81 5.26
CA THR A 99 10.40 -2.39 4.24
C THR A 99 9.57 -3.49 4.87
N LEU A 100 8.27 -3.27 4.90
CA LEU A 100 7.28 -4.26 5.31
C LEU A 100 6.65 -4.86 4.06
N ARG A 101 6.86 -6.16 3.87
CA ARG A 101 6.28 -6.90 2.75
C ARG A 101 5.30 -7.94 3.27
N VAL A 102 4.17 -8.09 2.62
CA VAL A 102 3.22 -9.16 2.88
C VAL A 102 2.91 -9.90 1.59
N SER A 103 2.84 -11.22 1.68
CA SER A 103 2.38 -12.09 0.61
C SER A 103 1.33 -13.05 1.14
N GLY A 104 0.42 -13.46 0.28
CA GLY A 104 -0.60 -14.44 0.61
C GLY A 104 -1.25 -15.00 -0.65
N SER A 105 -1.81 -16.19 -0.51
CA SER A 105 -2.55 -16.84 -1.57
C SER A 105 -3.87 -17.41 -1.06
N ARG A 106 -4.82 -17.59 -1.97
CA ARG A 106 -6.07 -18.31 -1.70
C ARG A 106 -6.67 -18.82 -2.99
N SER A 107 -7.47 -19.83 -2.89
CA SER A 107 -8.29 -20.32 -3.99
C SER A 107 -9.76 -20.05 -3.70
N ASP A 108 -10.52 -19.71 -4.76
CA ASP A 108 -11.97 -19.54 -4.70
C ASP A 108 -12.57 -20.11 -5.99
N GLY A 109 -13.12 -21.33 -5.88
CA GLY A 109 -13.52 -22.10 -7.04
C GLY A 109 -12.34 -22.35 -7.99
N PRO A 110 -12.49 -22.03 -9.29
CA PRO A 110 -11.42 -22.23 -10.27
C PRO A 110 -10.33 -21.16 -10.24
N PHE A 111 -10.45 -20.16 -9.39
CA PHE A 111 -9.54 -19.01 -9.35
C PHE A 111 -8.54 -19.13 -8.21
N ALA A 112 -7.26 -19.03 -8.56
CA ALA A 112 -6.17 -18.87 -7.59
C ALA A 112 -5.78 -17.39 -7.51
N TYR A 113 -5.78 -16.84 -6.30
CA TYR A 113 -5.43 -15.44 -6.03
C TYR A 113 -4.08 -15.37 -5.33
N ARG A 114 -3.22 -14.47 -5.78
CA ARG A 114 -1.92 -14.18 -5.18
C ARG A 114 -1.84 -12.69 -4.85
N LEU A 115 -1.59 -12.38 -3.58
CA LEU A 115 -1.40 -11.04 -3.06
C LEU A 115 0.08 -10.79 -2.79
N VAL A 116 0.57 -9.63 -3.19
CA VAL A 116 1.82 -9.04 -2.72
C VAL A 116 1.54 -7.58 -2.39
N ALA A 117 1.95 -7.14 -1.19
CA ALA A 117 1.90 -5.74 -0.82
C ALA A 117 3.21 -5.33 -0.14
N GLU A 118 3.59 -4.08 -0.33
CA GLU A 118 4.83 -3.53 0.20
C GLU A 118 4.60 -2.12 0.74
N GLN A 119 5.17 -1.86 1.91
CA GLN A 119 5.27 -0.53 2.48
C GLN A 119 6.73 -0.23 2.85
N VAL A 120 7.18 0.98 2.56
CA VAL A 120 8.40 1.54 3.13
C VAL A 120 7.97 2.55 4.20
N LEU A 121 8.43 2.33 5.42
CA LEU A 121 8.05 3.11 6.61
C LEU A 121 9.29 3.74 7.25
N ALA A 122 9.23 5.03 7.55
CA ALA A 122 10.12 5.58 8.55
C ALA A 122 9.50 5.33 9.93
N LEU A 123 10.18 4.56 10.76
CA LEU A 123 9.71 4.19 12.09
C LEU A 123 10.53 4.93 13.16
N GLY A 124 9.85 5.66 14.03
CA GLY A 124 10.45 6.19 15.26
C GLY A 124 10.39 5.14 16.35
N ALA A 125 11.45 5.01 17.14
CA ALA A 125 11.53 4.09 18.27
C ALA A 125 11.68 4.85 19.59
N SER A 126 11.05 4.33 20.65
CA SER A 126 11.21 4.74 22.02
C SER A 126 11.61 3.50 22.83
N GLY A 127 12.89 3.40 23.21
CA GLY A 127 13.43 2.17 23.78
C GLY A 127 13.33 0.99 22.81
N SER A 128 12.67 -0.09 23.24
CA SER A 128 12.49 -1.31 22.43
C SER A 128 11.24 -1.29 21.55
N ARG A 129 10.38 -0.28 21.68
CA ARG A 129 9.07 -0.20 20.98
C ARG A 129 9.09 0.90 19.93
N PHE A 130 8.31 0.68 18.87
CA PHE A 130 8.06 1.73 17.87
C PHE A 130 6.96 2.66 18.38
N SER A 131 7.19 3.97 18.27
CA SER A 131 6.31 5.02 18.81
C SER A 131 5.74 5.94 17.73
N ALA A 132 6.32 5.93 16.53
CA ALA A 132 5.87 6.75 15.41
C ALA A 132 6.11 6.05 14.08
N GLN A 133 5.30 6.42 13.09
CA GLN A 133 5.49 5.97 11.71
C GLN A 133 5.18 7.07 10.71
N GLU A 134 5.89 7.04 9.60
CA GLU A 134 5.57 7.78 8.39
C GLU A 134 5.59 6.81 7.21
N VAL A 135 4.52 6.79 6.41
CA VAL A 135 4.46 5.96 5.20
C VAL A 135 5.16 6.68 4.07
N ILE A 136 6.31 6.15 3.67
CA ILE A 136 7.14 6.70 2.59
C ILE A 136 6.67 6.17 1.23
N LYS A 137 6.35 4.88 1.15
CA LYS A 137 5.89 4.21 -0.05
C LYS A 137 4.89 3.12 0.31
N GLU A 138 3.88 2.93 -0.51
CA GLU A 138 2.88 1.88 -0.32
C GLU A 138 2.31 1.44 -1.64
N SER A 139 2.29 0.13 -1.85
CA SER A 139 1.65 -0.49 -3.00
C SER A 139 1.14 -1.89 -2.67
N SER A 140 0.12 -2.33 -3.38
CA SER A 140 -0.35 -3.70 -3.33
C SER A 140 -0.76 -4.18 -4.72
N MET A 141 -0.65 -5.49 -4.94
CA MET A 141 -1.09 -6.14 -6.17
C MET A 141 -1.67 -7.50 -5.86
N LEU A 142 -2.88 -7.71 -6.31
CA LEU A 142 -3.59 -8.99 -6.30
C LEU A 142 -3.73 -9.47 -7.74
N ARG A 143 -3.27 -10.66 -8.02
CA ARG A 143 -3.43 -11.32 -9.31
C ARG A 143 -4.26 -12.58 -9.17
N SER A 144 -5.07 -12.86 -10.18
CA SER A 144 -5.82 -14.12 -10.31
C SER A 144 -5.83 -14.55 -11.77
N GLY A 145 -5.86 -15.83 -12.01
CA GLY A 145 -5.98 -16.41 -13.34
C GLY A 145 -4.99 -17.53 -13.60
N LYS A 146 -5.09 -18.10 -14.81
CA LYS A 146 -4.25 -19.22 -15.24
C LYS A 146 -2.85 -18.80 -15.67
N GLY A 147 -2.70 -17.56 -16.09
CA GLY A 147 -1.45 -16.97 -16.55
C GLY A 147 -0.94 -15.92 -15.57
N ASP A 148 0.32 -15.54 -15.73
CA ASP A 148 0.91 -14.42 -15.01
C ASP A 148 0.69 -13.17 -15.86
N LEU A 149 -0.55 -12.63 -15.83
CA LEU A 149 -0.91 -11.42 -16.56
C LEU A 149 0.03 -10.29 -16.13
N LYS A 150 0.98 -9.97 -17.01
CA LYS A 150 2.00 -8.96 -16.72
C LYS A 150 1.42 -7.58 -16.90
N VAL A 151 1.48 -6.81 -15.82
CA VAL A 151 0.92 -5.45 -15.76
C VAL A 151 1.90 -4.57 -15.00
N SER A 152 2.24 -3.45 -15.60
CA SER A 152 3.02 -2.37 -14.99
C SER A 152 2.10 -1.27 -14.45
N VAL A 153 2.31 -0.88 -13.20
CA VAL A 153 1.62 0.22 -12.53
C VAL A 153 2.58 1.41 -12.48
N LEU A 154 2.41 2.34 -13.42
CA LEU A 154 3.28 3.50 -13.62
C LEU A 154 2.65 4.72 -12.93
N ILE A 155 2.67 4.70 -11.61
CA ILE A 155 2.18 5.77 -10.74
C ILE A 155 3.36 6.25 -9.89
N PRO A 156 3.66 7.55 -9.80
CA PRO A 156 4.78 8.06 -9.03
C PRO A 156 4.61 7.78 -7.52
N ASP A 157 5.72 7.64 -6.80
CA ASP A 157 5.71 7.48 -5.34
C ASP A 157 5.47 8.82 -4.61
N ALA A 158 5.86 9.94 -5.24
CA ALA A 158 5.67 11.29 -4.71
C ALA A 158 5.52 12.33 -5.82
N VAL A 159 4.76 13.39 -5.55
CA VAL A 159 4.55 14.55 -6.42
C VAL A 159 4.52 15.83 -5.60
N LEU A 160 4.74 16.99 -6.24
CA LEU A 160 4.55 18.28 -5.58
C LEU A 160 3.06 18.63 -5.47
N THR A 161 2.72 19.45 -4.48
CA THR A 161 1.40 20.08 -4.38
C THR A 161 1.05 20.78 -5.68
N GLY A 162 -0.20 20.62 -6.15
CA GLY A 162 -0.70 21.21 -7.39
C GLY A 162 -0.08 20.65 -8.68
N GLN A 163 0.92 19.78 -8.62
CA GLN A 163 1.56 19.19 -9.81
C GLN A 163 0.60 18.28 -10.57
N ARG A 164 0.64 18.33 -11.89
CA ARG A 164 0.00 17.29 -12.74
C ARG A 164 0.91 16.08 -12.84
N TYR A 165 0.31 14.89 -12.79
CA TYR A 165 1.03 13.63 -12.94
C TYR A 165 0.13 12.55 -13.56
N ASP A 166 0.76 11.51 -14.09
CA ASP A 166 0.06 10.42 -14.74
C ASP A 166 -0.14 9.24 -13.78
N VAL A 167 -1.30 8.63 -13.90
CA VAL A 167 -1.72 7.39 -13.23
C VAL A 167 -1.97 6.39 -14.34
N ASP A 168 -0.93 5.67 -14.70
CA ASP A 168 -0.95 4.78 -15.86
C ASP A 168 -0.80 3.33 -15.42
N VAL A 169 -1.53 2.46 -16.11
CA VAL A 169 -1.47 1.02 -15.91
C VAL A 169 -1.48 0.35 -17.27
N VAL A 170 -0.44 -0.40 -17.56
CA VAL A 170 -0.17 -0.94 -18.90
C VAL A 170 -0.08 -2.45 -18.84
N PHE A 171 -0.70 -3.12 -19.82
CA PHE A 171 -0.37 -4.52 -20.08
C PHE A 171 1.01 -4.58 -20.72
N ASP A 172 1.92 -5.38 -20.14
CA ASP A 172 3.29 -5.49 -20.63
C ASP A 172 3.37 -6.36 -21.90
N GLU A 173 2.31 -7.10 -22.20
CA GLU A 173 2.18 -7.94 -23.40
C GLU A 173 0.96 -7.50 -24.23
N PRO A 174 1.01 -7.65 -25.56
CA PRO A 174 -0.12 -7.32 -26.45
C PRO A 174 -1.36 -8.13 -26.09
N LEU A 175 -2.54 -7.53 -26.16
CA LEU A 175 -3.82 -8.20 -25.89
C LEU A 175 -4.19 -9.27 -26.94
N ASN A 176 -3.51 -9.32 -28.09
CA ASN A 176 -3.68 -10.32 -29.16
C ASN A 176 -5.17 -10.53 -29.58
N GLY A 177 -5.93 -9.43 -29.61
CA GLY A 177 -7.36 -9.47 -29.94
C GLY A 177 -8.28 -9.81 -28.76
N ALA A 178 -7.75 -10.06 -27.57
CA ALA A 178 -8.58 -10.26 -26.39
C ALA A 178 -9.25 -8.94 -25.96
N VAL A 179 -10.48 -9.04 -25.49
CA VAL A 179 -11.20 -7.89 -24.90
C VAL A 179 -10.85 -7.81 -23.43
N ALA A 180 -10.30 -6.70 -23.03
CA ALA A 180 -10.04 -6.38 -21.62
C ALA A 180 -10.98 -5.27 -21.15
N ALA A 181 -11.22 -5.21 -19.85
CA ALA A 181 -11.90 -4.12 -19.19
C ALA A 181 -11.10 -3.64 -17.99
N GLY A 182 -11.22 -2.38 -17.66
CA GLY A 182 -10.50 -1.86 -16.49
C GLY A 182 -11.02 -0.52 -16.01
N GLY A 183 -10.56 -0.13 -14.85
CA GLY A 183 -10.88 1.15 -14.23
C GLY A 183 -9.82 1.60 -13.23
N ILE A 184 -9.76 2.93 -13.04
CA ILE A 184 -8.94 3.60 -12.04
C ILE A 184 -9.84 4.48 -11.19
N ALA A 185 -9.78 4.35 -9.89
CA ALA A 185 -10.51 5.18 -8.94
C ALA A 185 -9.58 5.73 -7.85
N ALA A 186 -9.84 6.96 -7.44
CA ALA A 186 -9.24 7.50 -6.23
C ALA A 186 -9.90 6.85 -5.01
N VAL A 187 -9.10 6.55 -4.00
CA VAL A 187 -9.59 6.02 -2.72
C VAL A 187 -9.55 7.14 -1.70
N THR A 188 -10.69 7.45 -1.12
CA THR A 188 -10.78 8.51 -0.12
C THR A 188 -10.14 8.10 1.20
N PRO A 189 -9.65 9.05 2.03
CA PRO A 189 -9.14 8.73 3.37
C PRO A 189 -10.15 7.98 4.25
N ALA A 190 -11.44 8.27 4.11
CA ALA A 190 -12.50 7.57 4.84
C ALA A 190 -12.60 6.09 4.42
N GLN A 191 -12.56 5.80 3.12
CA GLN A 191 -12.54 4.42 2.60
C GLN A 191 -11.29 3.66 3.06
N VAL A 192 -10.13 4.35 3.05
CA VAL A 192 -8.89 3.78 3.57
C VAL A 192 -9.04 3.42 5.05
N ALA A 193 -9.60 4.32 5.87
CA ALA A 193 -9.79 4.08 7.30
C ALA A 193 -10.81 2.97 7.57
N ALA A 194 -11.89 2.91 6.78
CA ALA A 194 -12.93 1.89 6.88
C ALA A 194 -12.54 0.54 6.23
N LEU A 195 -11.39 0.47 5.56
CA LEU A 195 -10.95 -0.69 4.76
C LEU A 195 -11.96 -1.05 3.66
N GLU A 196 -12.57 -0.03 3.08
CA GLU A 196 -13.58 -0.15 2.02
C GLU A 196 -12.96 0.07 0.64
N SER A 197 -13.50 -0.64 -0.34
CA SER A 197 -13.14 -0.47 -1.75
C SER A 197 -13.89 0.72 -2.34
N PRO A 198 -13.25 1.54 -3.19
CA PRO A 198 -13.96 2.57 -3.94
C PRO A 198 -14.91 1.93 -4.95
N GLU A 199 -15.97 2.63 -5.30
CA GLU A 199 -16.78 2.28 -6.46
C GLU A 199 -15.92 2.41 -7.72
N MET A 200 -15.90 1.36 -8.54
CA MET A 200 -15.08 1.31 -9.73
C MET A 200 -15.94 1.16 -10.98
N ARG A 201 -15.85 2.15 -11.87
CA ARG A 201 -16.45 2.08 -13.20
C ARG A 201 -15.46 1.43 -14.14
N LEU A 202 -15.87 0.32 -14.76
CA LEU A 202 -15.08 -0.40 -15.73
C LEU A 202 -15.47 0.01 -17.13
N SER A 203 -14.47 0.21 -17.98
CA SER A 203 -14.63 0.47 -19.41
C SER A 203 -13.88 -0.57 -20.21
N ALA A 204 -14.39 -0.89 -21.40
CA ALA A 204 -13.65 -1.74 -22.33
C ALA A 204 -12.37 -1.04 -22.76
N LEU A 205 -11.27 -1.81 -22.80
CA LEU A 205 -9.96 -1.30 -23.21
C LEU A 205 -9.72 -1.68 -24.67
N GLY A 206 -9.68 -0.65 -25.54
CA GLY A 206 -9.33 -0.81 -26.95
C GLY A 206 -7.82 -0.80 -27.24
N GLY A 207 -7.00 -0.71 -26.20
CA GLY A 207 -5.54 -0.66 -26.27
C GLY A 207 -4.90 -1.18 -24.99
N GLY A 208 -3.57 -1.13 -24.92
CA GLY A 208 -2.74 -1.83 -23.91
C GLY A 208 -2.78 -1.28 -22.49
N GLY A 209 -3.74 -0.44 -22.07
CA GLY A 209 -3.71 0.07 -20.72
C GLY A 209 -4.80 1.09 -20.36
N LEU A 210 -4.68 1.60 -19.14
CA LEU A 210 -5.47 2.69 -18.57
C LEU A 210 -4.54 3.89 -18.37
N PHE A 211 -4.97 5.06 -18.81
CA PHE A 211 -4.18 6.29 -18.73
C PHE A 211 -5.05 7.40 -18.15
N LYS A 212 -4.54 8.05 -17.11
CA LYS A 212 -5.25 9.13 -16.44
C LYS A 212 -4.30 10.22 -15.99
N ASN A 213 -4.42 11.42 -16.53
CA ASN A 213 -3.72 12.58 -16.03
C ASN A 213 -4.53 13.24 -14.92
N VAL A 214 -3.88 13.50 -13.79
CA VAL A 214 -4.53 14.04 -12.59
C VAL A 214 -3.71 15.19 -12.01
N GLN A 215 -4.37 16.04 -11.23
CA GLN A 215 -3.71 17.11 -10.49
C GLN A 215 -3.64 16.72 -9.02
N ALA A 216 -2.44 16.87 -8.45
CA ALA A 216 -2.23 16.68 -7.02
C ALA A 216 -2.98 17.75 -6.21
N PRO A 217 -3.42 17.45 -4.98
CA PRO A 217 -3.95 18.45 -4.08
C PRO A 217 -2.98 19.60 -3.83
N ASP A 218 -3.52 20.79 -3.49
CA ASP A 218 -2.72 21.96 -3.13
C ASP A 218 -2.14 21.88 -1.71
N GLN A 219 -2.57 20.87 -0.93
CA GLN A 219 -2.07 20.63 0.42
C GLN A 219 -1.25 19.33 0.46
N PRO A 220 -0.14 19.30 1.23
CA PRO A 220 0.62 18.08 1.46
C PRO A 220 -0.25 16.97 2.06
N GLY A 221 0.07 15.71 1.70
CA GLY A 221 -0.69 14.56 2.19
C GLY A 221 -0.44 13.30 1.40
N GLY A 222 -1.48 12.53 1.15
CA GLY A 222 -1.43 11.32 0.33
C GLY A 222 -2.68 11.15 -0.52
N GLN A 223 -2.46 10.70 -1.74
CA GLN A 223 -3.52 10.19 -2.61
C GLN A 223 -3.33 8.69 -2.79
N THR A 224 -4.41 7.94 -2.73
CA THR A 224 -4.36 6.50 -3.00
C THR A 224 -5.19 6.20 -4.23
N TRP A 225 -4.62 5.44 -5.12
CA TRP A 225 -5.25 4.97 -6.35
C TRP A 225 -5.53 3.48 -6.25
N ALA A 226 -6.71 3.09 -6.69
CA ALA A 226 -7.11 1.71 -6.89
C ALA A 226 -7.29 1.44 -8.38
N VAL A 227 -6.84 0.29 -8.81
CA VAL A 227 -6.90 -0.18 -10.20
C VAL A 227 -7.54 -1.55 -10.23
N LEU A 228 -8.37 -1.79 -11.23
CA LEU A 228 -8.88 -3.11 -11.55
C LEU A 228 -8.77 -3.33 -13.06
N LEU A 229 -8.15 -4.44 -13.43
CA LEU A 229 -8.06 -4.92 -14.81
C LEU A 229 -8.66 -6.33 -14.88
N ILE A 230 -9.48 -6.56 -15.88
CA ILE A 230 -10.11 -7.85 -16.16
C ILE A 230 -9.74 -8.25 -17.59
N HIS A 231 -9.17 -9.42 -17.72
CA HIS A 231 -8.76 -10.03 -18.97
C HIS A 231 -9.21 -11.51 -18.98
N PRO A 232 -9.43 -12.16 -20.12
CA PRO A 232 -9.77 -13.59 -20.15
C PRO A 232 -8.79 -14.49 -19.41
N ASP A 233 -7.49 -14.13 -19.37
CA ASP A 233 -6.45 -14.87 -18.68
C ASP A 233 -6.35 -14.57 -17.18
N GLY A 234 -7.04 -13.55 -16.69
CA GLY A 234 -7.02 -13.26 -15.28
C GLY A 234 -7.49 -11.85 -14.90
N ILE A 235 -7.38 -11.58 -13.60
CA ILE A 235 -7.76 -10.30 -13.00
C ILE A 235 -6.52 -9.76 -12.27
N VAL A 236 -6.26 -8.48 -12.44
CA VAL A 236 -5.28 -7.73 -11.67
C VAL A 236 -5.98 -6.62 -10.92
N SER A 237 -5.85 -6.60 -9.59
CA SER A 237 -6.25 -5.49 -8.77
C SER A 237 -5.00 -4.93 -8.08
N ALA A 238 -4.80 -3.62 -8.19
CA ALA A 238 -3.65 -2.97 -7.58
C ALA A 238 -4.07 -1.72 -6.81
N SER A 239 -3.26 -1.36 -5.83
CA SER A 239 -3.36 -0.06 -5.20
C SER A 239 -1.98 0.56 -5.06
N LYS A 240 -1.92 1.89 -5.14
CA LYS A 240 -0.70 2.65 -4.92
C LYS A 240 -1.01 3.97 -4.26
N ARG A 241 -0.20 4.30 -3.24
CA ARG A 241 -0.22 5.61 -2.59
C ARG A 241 0.83 6.51 -3.22
N VAL A 242 0.43 7.75 -3.48
CA VAL A 242 1.28 8.86 -3.93
C VAL A 242 1.40 9.84 -2.78
N ARG A 243 2.62 10.16 -2.36
CA ARG A 243 2.85 11.26 -1.40
C ARG A 243 2.74 12.60 -2.13
N VAL A 244 1.98 13.52 -1.57
CA VAL A 244 1.91 14.90 -2.03
C VAL A 244 2.77 15.74 -1.09
N VAL A 245 3.84 16.33 -1.60
CA VAL A 245 4.84 17.05 -0.80
C VAL A 245 4.96 18.51 -1.24
N SER A 246 5.34 19.38 -0.32
CA SER A 246 5.43 20.82 -0.58
C SER A 246 6.78 21.27 -1.16
N THR A 247 7.81 20.43 -1.09
CA THR A 247 9.17 20.82 -1.51
C THR A 247 9.82 19.77 -2.40
N PRO A 248 10.65 20.17 -3.39
CA PRO A 248 11.38 19.23 -4.24
C PRO A 248 12.32 18.28 -3.47
N ALA A 249 12.88 18.72 -2.35
CA ALA A 249 13.73 17.89 -1.51
C ALA A 249 12.98 16.67 -0.94
N ALA A 250 11.69 16.81 -0.64
CA ALA A 250 10.85 15.74 -0.11
C ALA A 250 10.36 14.74 -1.18
N LEU A 251 10.61 14.97 -2.47
CA LEU A 251 10.32 14.01 -3.53
C LEU A 251 11.25 12.80 -3.48
N LYS A 252 12.48 12.99 -3.01
CA LYS A 252 13.47 11.92 -2.90
C LYS A 252 13.19 11.06 -1.67
N LEU A 253 13.47 9.77 -1.81
CA LEU A 253 13.49 8.83 -0.67
C LEU A 253 14.70 9.08 0.20
#